data_c424f1c0e715f97d5796b66edb6f9f4e
#
_entry.id   c424f1c0e715f97d5796b66edb6f9f4e
#
_cell.length_a   1.000
_cell.length_b   1.000
_cell.length_c   1.000
_cell.angle_alpha   90.00
_cell.angle_beta   90.00
_cell.angle_gamma   90.00
#
_symmetry.space_group_name_H-M   'P 1'
#
loop_
_entity.id
_entity.type
_entity.pdbx_description
1 polymer ?
#
loop_
_entity_poly.entity_id
_entity_poly.type
_entity_poly.pdbx_seq_one_letter_code
_entity_poly.pdbx_strand_id
1 'polypeptide(L)'
;VPLLETVIQSGKPLLIIAEDVEGEALATLVVNKLRGGLKIAGVKAPGFGDRRKAMLQDIAILTGGQLISEDLGMKLESVTMDMLGTAKRVSITKDETTIVDGAGDKSEIEARVSQIKAQIEETTSDYDKEKLQERLAKLAGGVAVIRVGGGTEVEVKAVSYTHLTLPTKLAV
;
A
#
# COMPACT_ATOMS: atom_id res chain seq x y z
N VAL A 1 -2.56 -2.94 17.42
CA VAL A 1 -1.43 -3.26 18.31
C VAL A 1 -1.00 -4.72 18.19
N PRO A 2 -1.90 -5.75 18.26
CA PRO A 2 -1.47 -7.16 18.20
C PRO A 2 -0.69 -7.50 16.92
N LEU A 3 -1.08 -6.94 15.77
CA LEU A 3 -0.37 -7.15 14.51
C LEU A 3 1.07 -6.62 14.57
N LEU A 4 1.28 -5.46 15.17
CA LEU A 4 2.61 -4.85 15.29
C LEU A 4 3.54 -5.72 16.14
N GLU A 5 3.03 -6.32 17.19
CA GLU A 5 3.80 -7.25 18.03
C GLU A 5 4.26 -8.47 17.23
N THR A 6 3.38 -9.03 16.41
CA THR A 6 3.71 -10.16 15.53
C THR A 6 4.75 -9.76 14.50
N VAL A 7 4.64 -8.56 13.93
CA VAL A 7 5.62 -8.02 12.97
C VAL A 7 7.00 -7.83 13.62
N ILE A 8 7.04 -7.29 14.83
CA ILE A 8 8.28 -7.13 15.59
C ILE A 8 8.95 -8.51 15.81
N GLN A 9 8.18 -9.50 16.22
CA GLN A 9 8.67 -10.87 16.43
C GLN A 9 9.20 -11.51 15.15
N SER A 10 8.60 -11.18 14.00
CA SER A 10 9.07 -11.70 12.70
C SER A 10 10.39 -11.10 12.24
N GLY A 11 10.79 -9.97 12.80
CA GLY A 11 11.98 -9.22 12.40
C GLY A 11 11.94 -8.63 10.98
N LYS A 12 10.80 -8.68 10.31
CA LYS A 12 10.64 -8.19 8.93
C LYS A 12 10.13 -6.75 8.92
N PRO A 13 10.61 -5.91 7.96
CA PRO A 13 10.08 -4.57 7.79
C PRO A 13 8.61 -4.57 7.38
N LEU A 14 7.87 -3.56 7.82
CA LEU A 14 6.46 -3.36 7.51
C LEU A 14 6.26 -2.00 6.83
N LEU A 15 5.53 -2.00 5.72
CA LEU A 15 4.99 -0.80 5.10
C LEU A 15 3.48 -0.74 5.32
N ILE A 16 3.01 0.36 5.86
CA ILE A 16 1.58 0.63 6.02
C ILE A 16 1.15 1.64 4.98
N ILE A 17 0.15 1.27 4.18
CA ILE A 17 -0.50 2.17 3.22
C ILE A 17 -1.92 2.39 3.72
N ALA A 18 -2.26 3.61 4.10
CA ALA A 18 -3.55 3.93 4.68
C ALA A 18 -4.06 5.30 4.21
N GLU A 19 -5.36 5.53 4.33
CA GLU A 19 -5.94 6.85 4.06
C GLU A 19 -5.34 7.90 4.96
N ASP A 20 -5.17 7.56 6.22
CA ASP A 20 -4.54 8.42 7.21
C ASP A 20 -3.89 7.62 8.33
N VAL A 21 -2.81 8.15 8.86
CA VAL A 21 -2.17 7.64 10.09
C VAL A 21 -2.02 8.84 11.02
N GLU A 22 -2.93 8.95 11.97
CA GLU A 22 -3.05 10.12 12.83
C GLU A 22 -2.90 9.81 14.32
N GLY A 23 -2.68 10.85 15.08
CA GLY A 23 -2.80 10.87 16.53
C GLY A 23 -1.94 9.81 17.21
N GLU A 24 -2.57 9.05 18.07
CA GLU A 24 -1.92 8.03 18.90
C GLU A 24 -1.25 6.92 18.08
N ALA A 25 -1.85 6.53 16.95
CA ALA A 25 -1.29 5.52 16.07
C ALA A 25 0.04 5.98 15.47
N LEU A 26 0.08 7.21 14.96
CA LEU A 26 1.31 7.81 14.42
C LEU A 26 2.40 7.93 15.50
N ALA A 27 2.03 8.43 16.68
CA ALA A 27 2.95 8.55 17.80
C ALA A 27 3.56 7.20 18.21
N THR A 28 2.74 6.16 18.26
CA THR A 28 3.18 4.79 18.57
C THR A 28 4.18 4.28 17.53
N LEU A 29 3.93 4.49 16.25
CA LEU A 29 4.83 4.08 15.17
C LEU A 29 6.18 4.81 15.25
N VAL A 30 6.14 6.11 15.47
CA VAL A 30 7.36 6.94 15.57
C VAL A 30 8.21 6.53 16.77
N VAL A 31 7.60 6.33 17.93
CA VAL A 31 8.31 5.91 19.15
C VAL A 31 8.98 4.56 18.95
N ASN A 32 8.27 3.60 18.39
CA ASN A 32 8.82 2.26 18.15
C ASN A 32 9.93 2.26 17.11
N LYS A 33 9.82 3.10 16.09
CA LYS A 33 10.88 3.31 15.10
C LYS A 33 12.15 3.90 15.72
N LEU A 34 11.99 4.93 16.54
CA LEU A 34 13.11 5.59 17.23
C LEU A 34 13.84 4.64 18.22
N ARG A 35 13.11 3.73 18.84
CA ARG A 35 13.70 2.72 19.73
C ARG A 35 14.44 1.61 18.98
N GLY A 36 14.41 1.62 17.64
CA GLY A 36 15.14 0.66 16.83
C GLY A 36 14.58 -0.77 16.81
N GLY A 37 13.46 -1.01 17.51
CA GLY A 37 12.85 -2.34 17.57
C GLY A 37 11.95 -2.69 16.39
N LEU A 38 11.53 -1.70 15.61
CA LEU A 38 10.57 -1.88 14.54
C LEU A 38 11.02 -1.14 13.27
N LYS A 39 11.19 -1.90 12.20
CA LYS A 39 11.41 -1.34 10.87
C LYS A 39 10.07 -1.13 10.20
N ILE A 40 9.52 0.07 10.36
CA ILE A 40 8.19 0.42 9.87
C ILE A 40 8.20 1.74 9.11
N ALA A 41 7.38 1.80 8.07
CA ALA A 41 7.08 3.03 7.36
C ALA A 41 5.58 3.10 7.09
N GLY A 42 5.01 4.30 7.16
CA GLY A 42 3.64 4.57 6.78
C GLY A 42 3.59 5.56 5.64
N VAL A 43 2.73 5.31 4.67
CA VAL A 43 2.52 6.19 3.52
C VAL A 43 1.04 6.41 3.30
N LYS A 44 0.69 7.56 2.73
CA LYS A 44 -0.68 7.87 2.36
C LYS A 44 -1.11 7.05 1.15
N ALA A 45 -2.35 6.57 1.19
CA ALA A 45 -2.96 5.90 0.06
C ALA A 45 -3.16 6.88 -1.11
N PRO A 46 -2.95 6.45 -2.37
CA PRO A 46 -3.10 7.31 -3.53
C PRO A 46 -4.57 7.52 -3.89
N GLY A 47 -4.88 8.65 -4.52
CA GLY A 47 -6.22 8.95 -5.03
C GLY A 47 -7.22 9.35 -3.96
N PHE A 48 -8.49 9.34 -4.32
CA PHE A 48 -9.62 9.73 -3.46
C PHE A 48 -10.82 8.83 -3.72
N GLY A 49 -11.67 8.62 -2.70
CA GLY A 49 -12.93 7.91 -2.82
C GLY A 49 -12.79 6.48 -3.38
N ASP A 50 -13.66 6.12 -4.29
CA ASP A 50 -13.69 4.77 -4.90
C ASP A 50 -12.42 4.47 -5.72
N ARG A 51 -11.82 5.49 -6.30
CA ARG A 51 -10.56 5.35 -7.01
C ARG A 51 -9.43 4.94 -6.07
N ARG A 52 -9.40 5.51 -4.87
CA ARG A 52 -8.44 5.11 -3.82
C ARG A 52 -8.59 3.64 -3.46
N LYS A 53 -9.82 3.17 -3.24
CA LYS A 53 -10.10 1.76 -2.97
C LYS A 53 -9.63 0.86 -4.11
N ALA A 54 -9.89 1.24 -5.34
CA ALA A 54 -9.46 0.50 -6.52
C ALA A 54 -7.94 0.42 -6.63
N MET A 55 -7.24 1.51 -6.38
CA MET A 55 -5.77 1.55 -6.39
C MET A 55 -5.16 0.72 -5.25
N LEU A 56 -5.73 0.78 -4.06
CA LEU A 56 -5.31 -0.06 -2.94
C LEU A 56 -5.54 -1.54 -3.22
N GLN A 57 -6.64 -1.89 -3.86
CA GLN A 57 -6.91 -3.26 -4.26
C GLN A 57 -5.93 -3.75 -5.32
N ASP A 58 -5.54 -2.90 -6.26
CA ASP A 58 -4.49 -3.22 -7.24
C ASP A 58 -3.17 -3.56 -6.54
N ILE A 59 -2.79 -2.77 -5.53
CA ILE A 59 -1.59 -3.03 -4.72
C ILE A 59 -1.72 -4.33 -3.93
N ALA A 60 -2.88 -4.60 -3.34
CA ALA A 60 -3.13 -5.84 -2.62
C ALA A 60 -2.99 -7.07 -3.53
N ILE A 61 -3.55 -7.03 -4.73
CA ILE A 61 -3.43 -8.10 -5.72
C ILE A 61 -1.97 -8.28 -6.17
N LEU A 62 -1.27 -7.19 -6.43
CA LEU A 62 0.12 -7.21 -6.88
C LEU A 62 1.06 -7.83 -5.85
N THR A 63 0.77 -7.65 -4.57
CA THR A 63 1.61 -8.10 -3.46
C THR A 63 1.12 -9.39 -2.79
N GLY A 64 -0.03 -9.91 -3.18
CA GLY A 64 -0.64 -11.09 -2.59
C GLY A 64 -1.27 -10.85 -1.22
N GLY A 65 -1.56 -9.60 -0.87
CA GLY A 65 -2.25 -9.21 0.35
C GLY A 65 -3.75 -9.02 0.17
N GLN A 66 -4.38 -8.48 1.20
CA GLN A 66 -5.79 -8.12 1.19
C GLN A 66 -5.96 -6.64 1.54
N LEU A 67 -6.91 -6.00 0.88
CA LEU A 67 -7.37 -4.68 1.26
C LEU A 67 -8.18 -4.77 2.56
N ILE A 68 -7.74 -4.06 3.57
CA ILE A 68 -8.46 -3.98 4.84
C ILE A 68 -9.41 -2.80 4.78
N SER A 69 -10.71 -3.09 4.75
CA SER A 69 -11.75 -2.08 4.62
C SER A 69 -12.91 -2.38 5.54
N GLU A 70 -13.38 -1.35 6.23
CA GLU A 70 -14.59 -1.44 7.07
C GLU A 70 -15.85 -1.72 6.22
N ASP A 71 -15.90 -1.22 4.99
CA ASP A 71 -16.98 -1.48 4.05
C ASP A 71 -17.13 -2.97 3.72
N LEU A 72 -16.05 -3.74 3.84
CA LEU A 72 -16.03 -5.19 3.68
C LEU A 72 -16.26 -5.94 5.00
N GLY A 73 -16.63 -5.23 6.06
CA GLY A 73 -16.86 -5.80 7.39
C GLY A 73 -15.57 -6.20 8.12
N MET A 74 -14.42 -5.76 7.66
CA MET A 74 -13.13 -6.08 8.27
C MET A 74 -12.78 -5.07 9.36
N LYS A 75 -12.28 -5.57 10.48
CA LYS A 75 -11.78 -4.74 11.59
C LYS A 75 -10.26 -4.81 11.64
N LEU A 76 -9.61 -3.67 11.94
CA LEU A 76 -8.16 -3.62 12.10
C LEU A 76 -7.64 -4.60 13.16
N GLU A 77 -8.41 -4.83 14.21
CA GLU A 77 -8.04 -5.74 15.29
C GLU A 77 -7.99 -7.22 14.85
N SER A 78 -8.73 -7.57 13.81
CA SER A 78 -8.77 -8.94 13.26
C SER A 78 -7.77 -9.20 12.15
N VAL A 79 -6.93 -8.23 11.80
CA VAL A 79 -5.89 -8.38 10.77
C VAL A 79 -4.78 -9.30 11.28
N THR A 80 -4.45 -10.30 10.47
CA THR A 80 -3.37 -11.27 10.74
C THR A 80 -2.24 -11.12 9.72
N MET A 81 -1.09 -11.73 10.02
CA MET A 81 0.07 -11.74 9.12
C MET A 81 -0.23 -12.34 7.74
N ASP A 82 -1.17 -13.28 7.66
CA ASP A 82 -1.57 -13.93 6.40
C ASP A 82 -2.28 -12.99 5.44
N MET A 83 -2.90 -11.94 5.96
CA MET A 83 -3.59 -10.91 5.17
C MET A 83 -2.65 -9.89 4.56
N LEU A 84 -1.40 -9.85 5.02
CA LEU A 84 -0.40 -8.90 4.52
C LEU A 84 0.20 -9.40 3.21
N GLY A 85 0.34 -8.50 2.26
CA GLY A 85 1.12 -8.75 1.06
C GLY A 85 2.62 -8.73 1.34
N THR A 86 3.40 -9.19 0.39
CA THR A 86 4.86 -9.13 0.44
C THR A 86 5.44 -8.61 -0.87
N ALA A 87 6.58 -7.96 -0.79
CA ALA A 87 7.32 -7.52 -1.95
C ALA A 87 8.82 -7.77 -1.73
N LYS A 88 9.55 -7.93 -2.81
CA LYS A 88 10.99 -8.12 -2.76
C LYS A 88 11.69 -6.88 -2.27
N ARG A 89 11.22 -5.71 -2.70
CA ARG A 89 11.82 -4.43 -2.35
C ARG A 89 10.78 -3.32 -2.33
N VAL A 90 10.89 -2.43 -1.35
CA VAL A 90 10.14 -1.18 -1.28
C VAL A 90 11.13 -0.04 -1.11
N SER A 91 11.04 0.94 -1.99
CA SER A 91 11.82 2.17 -1.94
C SER A 91 10.90 3.33 -1.57
N ILE A 92 11.22 4.04 -0.50
CA ILE A 92 10.42 5.16 0.00
C ILE A 92 11.26 6.41 -0.02
N THR A 93 10.76 7.42 -0.73
CA THR A 93 11.31 8.78 -0.70
C THR A 93 10.28 9.73 -0.12
N LYS A 94 10.64 10.99 0.02
CA LYS A 94 9.74 12.04 0.49
C LYS A 94 8.43 12.15 -0.33
N ASP A 95 8.53 11.95 -1.63
CA ASP A 95 7.44 12.20 -2.55
C ASP A 95 6.85 10.92 -3.18
N GLU A 96 7.54 9.81 -3.07
CA GLU A 96 7.22 8.62 -3.82
C GLU A 96 7.57 7.34 -3.07
N THR A 97 6.69 6.34 -3.19
CA THR A 97 6.93 4.98 -2.71
C THR A 97 6.84 4.01 -3.89
N THR A 98 7.87 3.23 -4.10
CA THR A 98 7.96 2.25 -5.18
C THR A 98 8.01 0.84 -4.60
N ILE A 99 7.10 -0.03 -5.05
CA ILE A 99 7.01 -1.43 -4.66
C ILE A 99 7.42 -2.29 -5.84
N VAL A 100 8.45 -3.11 -5.67
CA VAL A 100 9.04 -3.93 -6.73
C VAL A 100 8.91 -5.41 -6.39
N ASP A 101 8.55 -6.21 -7.38
CA ASP A 101 8.43 -7.66 -7.29
C ASP A 101 7.51 -8.10 -6.14
N GLY A 102 6.27 -7.67 -6.18
CA GLY A 102 5.23 -8.15 -5.28
C GLY A 102 4.99 -9.65 -5.44
N ALA A 103 4.63 -10.32 -4.35
CA ALA A 103 4.43 -11.77 -4.29
C ALA A 103 3.02 -12.21 -4.73
N GLY A 104 2.29 -11.37 -5.45
CA GLY A 104 0.95 -11.67 -5.94
C GLY A 104 0.92 -12.82 -6.94
N ASP A 105 -0.21 -13.55 -6.97
CA ASP A 105 -0.45 -14.60 -7.94
C ASP A 105 -0.60 -14.00 -9.34
N LYS A 106 0.14 -14.54 -10.29
CA LYS A 106 0.12 -14.10 -11.69
C LYS A 106 -1.27 -14.19 -12.30
N SER A 107 -2.04 -15.23 -12.00
CA SER A 107 -3.39 -15.41 -12.52
C SER A 107 -4.37 -14.36 -11.98
N GLU A 108 -4.24 -13.96 -10.74
CA GLU A 108 -5.05 -12.88 -10.15
C GLU A 108 -4.68 -11.51 -10.72
N ILE A 109 -3.40 -11.26 -10.95
CA ILE A 109 -2.91 -10.03 -11.60
C ILE A 109 -3.46 -9.95 -13.03
N GLU A 110 -3.39 -11.02 -13.79
CA GLU A 110 -3.92 -11.10 -15.16
C GLU A 110 -5.44 -10.91 -15.20
N ALA A 111 -6.17 -11.48 -14.25
CA ALA A 111 -7.61 -11.28 -14.12
C ALA A 111 -7.94 -9.82 -13.83
N ARG A 112 -7.19 -9.15 -12.97
CA ARG A 112 -7.35 -7.73 -12.67
C ARG A 112 -7.03 -6.85 -13.88
N VAL A 113 -5.98 -7.17 -14.62
CA VAL A 113 -5.61 -6.51 -15.88
C VAL A 113 -6.75 -6.61 -16.90
N SER A 114 -7.34 -7.78 -17.06
CA SER A 114 -8.47 -8.00 -17.96
C SER A 114 -9.70 -7.20 -17.54
N GLN A 115 -9.98 -7.12 -16.25
CA GLN A 115 -11.07 -6.32 -15.71
C GLN A 115 -10.89 -4.82 -15.99
N ILE A 116 -9.68 -4.31 -15.82
CA ILE A 116 -9.37 -2.89 -16.11
C ILE A 116 -9.48 -2.61 -17.61
N LYS A 117 -9.02 -3.51 -18.47
CA LYS A 117 -9.18 -3.38 -19.92
C LYS A 117 -10.65 -3.27 -20.33
N ALA A 118 -11.51 -4.10 -19.75
CA ALA A 118 -12.95 -4.02 -19.99
C ALA A 118 -13.52 -2.66 -19.55
N GLN A 119 -13.12 -2.16 -18.41
CA GLN A 119 -13.53 -0.84 -17.93
C GLN A 119 -13.07 0.30 -18.85
N ILE A 120 -11.87 0.19 -19.43
CA ILE A 120 -11.38 1.17 -20.41
C ILE A 120 -12.27 1.22 -21.64
N GLU A 121 -12.74 0.07 -22.11
CA GLU A 121 -13.63 -0.02 -23.27
C GLU A 121 -15.04 0.53 -22.98
N GLU A 122 -15.52 0.35 -21.76
CA GLU A 122 -16.86 0.78 -21.34
C GLU A 122 -16.95 2.27 -20.99
N THR A 123 -15.88 2.87 -20.52
CA THR A 123 -15.92 4.28 -20.08
C THR A 123 -16.00 5.26 -21.25
N THR A 124 -16.83 6.29 -21.08
CA THR A 124 -16.97 7.40 -22.03
C THR A 124 -16.15 8.63 -21.62
N SER A 125 -15.59 8.64 -20.42
CA SER A 125 -14.78 9.74 -19.90
C SER A 125 -13.32 9.56 -20.28
N ASP A 126 -12.75 10.52 -21.00
CA ASP A 126 -11.31 10.52 -21.35
C ASP A 126 -10.41 10.56 -20.11
N TYR A 127 -10.82 11.28 -19.08
CA TYR A 127 -10.10 11.35 -17.81
C TYR A 127 -10.07 10.00 -17.10
N ASP A 128 -11.22 9.32 -16.97
CA ASP A 128 -11.29 8.00 -16.36
C ASP A 128 -10.51 6.97 -17.15
N LYS A 129 -10.57 7.06 -18.47
CA LYS A 129 -9.79 6.20 -19.37
C LYS A 129 -8.29 6.35 -19.15
N GLU A 130 -7.79 7.57 -19.03
CA GLU A 130 -6.39 7.86 -18.72
C GLU A 130 -5.98 7.25 -17.36
N LYS A 131 -6.79 7.43 -16.33
CA LYS A 131 -6.52 6.86 -15.00
C LYS A 131 -6.55 5.34 -14.98
N LEU A 132 -7.45 4.73 -15.72
CA LEU A 132 -7.50 3.28 -15.88
C LEU A 132 -6.26 2.76 -16.64
N GLN A 133 -5.80 3.47 -17.66
CA GLN A 133 -4.58 3.12 -18.39
C GLN A 133 -3.33 3.21 -17.51
N GLU A 134 -3.25 4.22 -16.65
CA GLU A 134 -2.16 4.33 -15.67
C GLU A 134 -2.12 3.13 -14.71
N ARG A 135 -3.28 2.72 -14.19
CA ARG A 135 -3.40 1.54 -13.33
C ARG A 135 -3.00 0.26 -14.06
N LEU A 136 -3.45 0.10 -15.30
CA LEU A 136 -3.11 -1.04 -16.15
C LEU A 136 -1.60 -1.15 -16.36
N ALA A 137 -0.94 -0.05 -16.67
CA ALA A 137 0.51 -0.02 -16.87
C ALA A 137 1.29 -0.45 -15.62
N LYS A 138 0.86 -0.02 -14.45
CA LYS A 138 1.48 -0.41 -13.17
C LYS A 138 1.33 -1.90 -12.89
N LEU A 139 0.14 -2.44 -13.05
CA LEU A 139 -0.12 -3.87 -12.86
C LEU A 139 0.64 -4.75 -13.86
N ALA A 140 0.60 -4.39 -15.13
CA ALA A 140 1.31 -5.12 -16.17
C ALA A 140 2.83 -5.06 -16.01
N GLY A 141 3.35 -3.94 -15.48
CA GLY A 141 4.78 -3.76 -15.21
C GLY A 141 5.29 -4.47 -13.96
N GLY A 142 4.40 -4.97 -13.10
CA GLY A 142 4.77 -5.60 -11.83
C GLY A 142 5.37 -4.65 -10.79
N VAL A 143 5.26 -3.34 -11.01
CA VAL A 143 5.77 -2.29 -10.13
C VAL A 143 4.64 -1.33 -9.77
N ALA A 144 4.45 -1.09 -8.49
CA ALA A 144 3.52 -0.07 -8.01
C ALA A 144 4.30 1.17 -7.56
N VAL A 145 3.88 2.32 -8.05
CA VAL A 145 4.44 3.62 -7.66
C VAL A 145 3.33 4.45 -7.02
N ILE A 146 3.53 4.84 -5.77
CA ILE A 146 2.60 5.64 -5.00
C ILE A 146 3.21 7.03 -4.84
N ARG A 147 2.55 8.04 -5.40
CA ARG A 147 2.96 9.43 -5.22
C ARG A 147 2.13 10.05 -4.11
N VAL A 148 2.81 10.75 -3.23
CA VAL A 148 2.18 11.48 -2.13
C VAL A 148 1.69 12.84 -2.67
N GLY A 149 0.37 13.01 -2.74
CA GLY A 149 -0.24 14.31 -3.07
C GLY A 149 -0.17 15.28 -1.89
N GLY A 150 -0.03 16.58 -2.21
CA GLY A 150 0.19 17.65 -1.23
C GLY A 150 -0.96 17.89 -0.25
N GLY A 151 -0.98 17.22 0.82
CA GLY A 151 -1.80 17.48 2.00
C GLY A 151 -1.24 16.65 3.13
N THR A 152 -0.88 17.24 4.25
CA THR A 152 -0.24 16.57 5.38
C THR A 152 1.22 16.14 5.14
N GLU A 153 2.00 16.98 4.50
CA GLU A 153 3.44 16.79 4.34
C GLU A 153 4.17 16.47 5.66
N VAL A 154 3.69 17.01 6.77
CA VAL A 154 4.32 16.88 8.09
C VAL A 154 4.22 15.44 8.61
N GLU A 155 3.08 14.79 8.45
CA GLU A 155 2.86 13.41 8.92
C GLU A 155 3.63 12.40 8.07
N VAL A 156 3.64 12.58 6.77
CA VAL A 156 4.42 11.76 5.85
C VAL A 156 5.91 11.90 6.13
N LYS A 157 6.40 13.10 6.42
CA LYS A 157 7.79 13.35 6.80
C LYS A 157 8.19 12.65 8.11
N ALA A 158 7.32 12.60 9.10
CA ALA A 158 7.61 11.97 10.38
C ALA A 158 7.82 10.45 10.26
N VAL A 159 7.14 9.78 9.35
CA VAL A 159 7.15 8.33 9.18
C VAL A 159 8.05 7.86 8.03
N SER A 160 8.15 8.63 6.94
CA SER A 160 8.91 8.28 5.73
C SER A 160 10.25 8.99 5.59
N TYR A 161 10.81 9.50 6.69
CA TYR A 161 11.98 10.36 6.68
C TYR A 161 13.27 9.69 6.17
N THR A 162 13.29 8.38 6.07
CA THR A 162 14.45 7.63 5.63
C THR A 162 14.18 6.98 4.30
N HIS A 163 15.11 7.13 3.37
CA HIS A 163 15.09 6.36 2.14
C HIS A 163 15.36 4.88 2.49
N LEU A 164 14.31 4.06 2.45
CA LEU A 164 14.38 2.65 2.78
C LEU A 164 14.23 1.80 1.52
N THR A 165 15.17 0.92 1.28
CA THR A 165 15.09 -0.10 0.23
C THR A 165 15.31 -1.47 0.88
N LEU A 166 14.21 -2.18 1.19
CA LEU A 166 14.26 -3.43 1.97
C LEU A 166 13.18 -4.42 1.50
N PRO A 167 13.39 -5.74 1.66
CA PRO A 167 12.33 -6.73 1.59
C PRO A 167 11.28 -6.41 2.66
N THR A 168 10.02 -6.31 2.27
CA THR A 168 8.97 -5.75 3.14
C THR A 168 7.68 -6.54 3.03
N LYS A 169 7.00 -6.70 4.16
CA LYS A 169 5.58 -7.07 4.19
C LYS A 169 4.72 -5.82 4.11
N LEU A 170 3.62 -5.92 3.36
CA LEU A 170 2.69 -4.82 3.14
C LEU A 170 1.40 -5.04 3.88
N ALA A 171 0.90 -3.98 4.54
CA ALA A 171 -0.47 -3.86 5.02
C ALA A 171 -1.17 -2.74 4.25
N VAL A 172 -2.32 -3.03 3.70
CA VAL A 172 -3.09 -2.10 2.86
C VAL A 172 -4.42 -1.76 3.51
#